data_aa5a95d3b6b088ad32246f76f8851911
#
_entry.id   aa5a95d3b6b088ad32246f76f8851911
#
_cell.length_a   1.000
_cell.length_b   1.000
_cell.length_c   1.000
_cell.angle_alpha   90.00
_cell.angle_beta   90.00
_cell.angle_gamma   90.00
#
_symmetry.space_group_name_H-M   'P 1'
#
loop_
_entity.id
_entity.type
_entity.pdbx_description
1 polymer ?
#
loop_
_entity_poly.entity_id
_entity_poly.type
_entity_poly.pdbx_seq_one_letter_code
_entity_poly.pdbx_strand_id
1 'polypeptide(L)'
;MFGANKWASGCPAFIAIELKRGKLAEKIAEKFTFADFAGNDIGLLTAYITLAAEDMGLQTCILGIRDEKKIAAFVGEPEGSRFPLIIAVGHAEEGYPVREKDRKPFDEVYKLIK
;
A
#
# COMPACT_ATOMS: atom_id res chain seq x y z
N MET A 1 -0.29 14.21 -10.59
CA MET A 1 -0.09 12.89 -9.97
C MET A 1 0.79 12.96 -8.73
N PHE A 2 1.88 13.67 -8.74
CA PHE A 2 2.90 13.60 -7.69
C PHE A 2 2.78 14.65 -6.57
N GLY A 3 1.90 15.61 -6.58
CA GLY A 3 1.65 16.56 -5.48
C GLY A 3 2.69 16.53 -4.34
N ALA A 4 2.32 15.98 -3.18
CA ALA A 4 3.22 15.77 -2.04
C ALA A 4 4.31 14.73 -2.29
N ASN A 5 4.19 13.90 -3.33
CA ASN A 5 5.13 12.83 -3.70
C ASN A 5 6.02 13.21 -4.90
N LYS A 6 6.35 14.49 -5.09
CA LYS A 6 7.20 14.96 -6.21
C LYS A 6 8.54 14.23 -6.29
N TRP A 7 9.11 13.86 -5.15
CA TRP A 7 10.34 13.09 -5.04
C TRP A 7 10.29 11.74 -5.74
N ALA A 8 9.08 11.14 -5.84
CA ALA A 8 8.90 9.86 -6.52
C ALA A 8 8.79 9.99 -8.05
N SER A 9 8.85 11.19 -8.62
CA SER A 9 8.74 11.40 -10.08
C SER A 9 9.85 10.72 -10.88
N GLY A 10 10.99 10.43 -10.25
CA GLY A 10 12.11 9.71 -10.85
C GLY A 10 12.02 8.18 -10.73
N CYS A 11 11.03 7.63 -10.04
CA CYS A 11 10.89 6.19 -9.91
C CYS A 11 10.53 5.55 -11.27
N PRO A 12 11.20 4.45 -11.64
CA PRO A 12 11.00 3.79 -12.92
C PRO A 12 9.66 3.06 -13.05
N ALA A 13 9.09 2.62 -11.91
CA ALA A 13 7.84 1.86 -11.90
C ALA A 13 6.96 2.18 -10.70
N PHE A 14 5.64 1.98 -10.89
CA PHE A 14 4.64 2.11 -9.86
C PHE A 14 3.64 0.97 -9.96
N ILE A 15 3.29 0.38 -8.82
CA ILE A 15 2.21 -0.60 -8.69
C ILE A 15 1.03 0.11 -8.05
N ALA A 16 -0.07 0.25 -8.80
CA ALA A 16 -1.33 0.79 -8.27
C ALA A 16 -2.22 -0.38 -7.83
N ILE A 17 -2.61 -0.40 -6.56
CA ILE A 17 -3.51 -1.41 -6.02
C ILE A 17 -4.93 -0.89 -6.19
N GLU A 18 -5.72 -1.57 -7.02
CA GLU A 18 -7.14 -1.24 -7.21
C GLU A 18 -8.01 -2.07 -6.27
N LEU A 19 -8.92 -1.40 -5.59
CA LEU A 19 -9.95 -2.04 -4.80
C LEU A 19 -11.20 -2.25 -5.67
N LYS A 20 -11.41 -3.47 -6.15
CA LYS A 20 -12.67 -3.87 -6.81
C LYS A 20 -13.76 -4.08 -5.75
N ARG A 21 -14.98 -3.74 -6.11
CA ARG A 21 -16.13 -3.99 -5.21
C ARG A 21 -16.31 -5.49 -4.98
N GLY A 22 -16.31 -5.90 -3.73
CA GLY A 22 -16.58 -7.28 -3.32
C GLY A 22 -17.97 -7.76 -3.71
N LYS A 23 -18.17 -9.07 -3.66
CA LYS A 23 -19.49 -9.71 -3.88
C LYS A 23 -20.48 -9.25 -2.80
N LEU A 24 -21.77 -9.36 -3.09
CA LEU A 24 -22.85 -8.98 -2.16
C LEU A 24 -22.70 -9.66 -0.78
N ALA A 25 -22.28 -10.93 -0.77
CA ALA A 25 -22.06 -11.67 0.47
C ALA A 25 -20.95 -11.06 1.36
N GLU A 26 -19.87 -10.58 0.76
CA GLU A 26 -18.78 -9.90 1.48
C GLU A 26 -19.25 -8.61 2.12
N LYS A 27 -20.01 -7.78 1.37
CA LYS A 27 -20.60 -6.53 1.90
C LYS A 27 -21.57 -6.78 3.06
N ILE A 28 -22.34 -7.87 3.01
CA ILE A 28 -23.23 -8.27 4.10
C ILE A 28 -22.40 -8.70 5.31
N ALA A 29 -21.38 -9.54 5.11
CA ALA A 29 -20.48 -9.97 6.19
C ALA A 29 -19.77 -8.81 6.85
N GLU A 30 -19.19 -7.87 6.10
CA GLU A 30 -18.56 -6.65 6.61
C GLU A 30 -19.52 -5.84 7.49
N LYS A 31 -20.78 -5.69 7.05
CA LYS A 31 -21.80 -4.94 7.81
C LYS A 31 -22.14 -5.58 9.15
N PHE A 32 -22.15 -6.91 9.24
CA PHE A 32 -22.48 -7.62 10.48
C PHE A 32 -21.29 -7.85 11.41
N THR A 33 -20.09 -7.98 10.85
CA THR A 33 -18.88 -8.28 11.65
C THR A 33 -18.05 -7.04 11.96
N PHE A 34 -18.36 -5.89 11.35
CA PHE A 34 -17.54 -4.66 11.40
C PHE A 34 -16.10 -4.89 10.92
N ALA A 35 -15.85 -5.96 10.17
CA ALA A 35 -14.53 -6.29 9.66
C ALA A 35 -14.27 -5.55 8.35
N ASP A 36 -13.09 -4.93 8.23
CA ASP A 36 -12.57 -4.38 6.97
C ASP A 36 -11.73 -5.45 6.27
N PHE A 37 -12.38 -6.40 5.62
CA PHE A 37 -11.69 -7.47 4.88
C PHE A 37 -10.82 -6.90 3.76
N ALA A 38 -11.33 -5.92 3.04
CA ALA A 38 -10.60 -5.31 1.94
C ALA A 38 -9.33 -4.58 2.42
N GLY A 39 -9.41 -3.86 3.53
CA GLY A 39 -8.23 -3.22 4.15
C GLY A 39 -7.20 -4.24 4.60
N ASN A 40 -7.64 -5.36 5.19
CA ASN A 40 -6.75 -6.45 5.59
C ASN A 40 -6.06 -7.08 4.38
N ASP A 41 -6.80 -7.39 3.32
CA ASP A 41 -6.26 -7.99 2.09
C ASP A 41 -5.25 -7.07 1.40
N ILE A 42 -5.53 -5.76 1.33
CA ILE A 42 -4.61 -4.77 0.79
C ILE A 42 -3.33 -4.70 1.61
N GLY A 43 -3.43 -4.73 2.94
CA GLY A 43 -2.27 -4.75 3.82
C GLY A 43 -1.39 -5.98 3.60
N LEU A 44 -1.99 -7.17 3.53
CA LEU A 44 -1.29 -8.42 3.23
C LEU A 44 -0.64 -8.40 1.85
N LEU A 45 -1.39 -8.02 0.80
CA LEU A 45 -0.86 -7.91 -0.55
C LEU A 45 0.33 -6.94 -0.61
N THR A 46 0.20 -5.77 0.03
CA THR A 46 1.27 -4.78 0.10
C THR A 46 2.53 -5.35 0.75
N ALA A 47 2.39 -6.07 1.86
CA ALA A 47 3.51 -6.71 2.55
C ALA A 47 4.21 -7.73 1.64
N TYR A 48 3.47 -8.59 0.95
CA TYR A 48 4.05 -9.56 0.01
C TYR A 48 4.77 -8.89 -1.17
N ILE A 49 4.18 -7.84 -1.75
CA ILE A 49 4.81 -7.09 -2.85
C ILE A 49 6.14 -6.47 -2.39
N THR A 50 6.15 -5.82 -1.22
CA THR A 50 7.36 -5.15 -0.73
C THR A 50 8.45 -6.14 -0.36
N LEU A 51 8.11 -7.30 0.22
CA LEU A 51 9.05 -8.36 0.54
C LEU A 51 9.62 -9.02 -0.74
N ALA A 52 8.76 -9.31 -1.72
CA ALA A 52 9.21 -9.86 -2.99
C ALA A 52 10.13 -8.90 -3.76
N ALA A 53 9.83 -7.61 -3.74
CA ALA A 53 10.69 -6.60 -4.34
C ALA A 53 12.07 -6.57 -3.67
N GLU A 54 12.14 -6.61 -2.35
CA GLU A 54 13.39 -6.66 -1.59
C GLU A 54 14.21 -7.91 -1.93
N ASP A 55 13.55 -9.08 -2.02
CA ASP A 55 14.21 -10.34 -2.42
C ASP A 55 14.79 -10.27 -3.86
N MET A 56 14.20 -9.46 -4.72
CA MET A 56 14.69 -9.17 -6.08
C MET A 56 15.74 -8.06 -6.13
N GLY A 57 16.17 -7.49 -5.00
CA GLY A 57 17.10 -6.38 -4.92
C GLY A 57 16.49 -5.02 -5.29
N LEU A 58 15.17 -4.88 -5.26
CA LEU A 58 14.46 -3.65 -5.51
C LEU A 58 14.00 -3.00 -4.20
N GLN A 59 14.04 -1.68 -4.14
CA GLN A 59 13.49 -0.91 -3.03
C GLN A 59 12.10 -0.41 -3.37
N THR A 60 11.28 -0.26 -2.33
CA THR A 60 9.89 0.17 -2.47
C THR A 60 9.55 1.31 -1.52
N CYS A 61 8.58 2.13 -1.93
CA CYS A 61 7.97 3.09 -1.04
C CYS A 61 6.46 3.11 -1.21
N ILE A 62 5.72 2.93 -0.12
CA ILE A 62 4.26 2.94 -0.10
C ILE A 62 3.77 4.38 -0.05
N LEU A 63 2.96 4.76 -1.04
CA LEU A 63 2.40 6.11 -1.21
C LEU A 63 0.93 6.12 -0.80
N GLY A 64 0.65 6.59 0.43
CA GLY A 64 -0.72 6.77 0.92
C GLY A 64 -1.39 8.05 0.40
N ILE A 65 -0.60 9.13 0.18
CA ILE A 65 -1.12 10.40 -0.35
C ILE A 65 -1.17 10.30 -1.87
N ARG A 66 -2.37 10.37 -2.45
CA ARG A 66 -2.60 10.13 -3.87
C ARG A 66 -3.86 10.83 -4.38
N ASP A 67 -3.98 10.94 -5.68
CA ASP A 67 -5.17 11.43 -6.39
C ASP A 67 -5.78 10.26 -7.18
N GLU A 68 -6.80 9.62 -6.61
CA GLU A 68 -7.43 8.42 -7.18
C GLU A 68 -8.04 8.69 -8.57
N LYS A 69 -8.60 9.90 -8.80
CA LYS A 69 -9.16 10.29 -10.11
C LYS A 69 -8.09 10.33 -11.20
N LYS A 70 -6.94 10.94 -10.88
CA LYS A 70 -5.82 11.00 -11.84
C LYS A 70 -5.22 9.63 -12.10
N ILE A 71 -5.18 8.77 -11.09
CA ILE A 71 -4.70 7.39 -11.24
C ILE A 71 -5.66 6.63 -12.16
N ALA A 72 -6.97 6.65 -11.88
CA ALA A 72 -7.98 5.99 -12.70
C ALA A 72 -7.88 6.43 -14.17
N ALA A 73 -7.82 7.73 -14.43
CA ALA A 73 -7.65 8.27 -15.77
C ALA A 73 -6.35 7.81 -16.44
N PHE A 74 -5.25 7.73 -15.70
CA PHE A 74 -3.95 7.31 -16.22
C PHE A 74 -3.91 5.82 -16.61
N VAL A 75 -4.54 4.95 -15.80
CA VAL A 75 -4.57 3.50 -16.04
C VAL A 75 -5.75 3.06 -16.91
N GLY A 76 -6.63 3.99 -17.32
CA GLY A 76 -7.78 3.69 -18.19
C GLY A 76 -8.97 3.08 -17.45
N GLU A 77 -9.05 3.24 -16.14
CA GLU A 77 -10.17 2.76 -15.31
C GLU A 77 -11.26 3.84 -15.16
N PRO A 78 -12.52 3.45 -14.91
CA PRO A 78 -13.63 4.38 -14.76
C PRO A 78 -13.41 5.40 -13.63
N GLU A 79 -13.98 6.60 -13.78
CA GLU A 79 -14.02 7.58 -12.69
C GLU A 79 -14.78 6.97 -11.50
N GLY A 80 -14.15 7.05 -10.31
CA GLY A 80 -14.68 6.44 -9.09
C GLY A 80 -14.06 5.08 -8.75
N SER A 81 -13.19 4.53 -9.60
CA SER A 81 -12.33 3.43 -9.21
C SER A 81 -11.46 3.81 -8.02
N ARG A 82 -11.30 2.89 -7.09
CA ARG A 82 -10.60 3.11 -5.84
C ARG A 82 -9.19 2.53 -5.90
N PHE A 83 -8.22 3.37 -5.57
CA PHE A 83 -6.80 3.00 -5.51
C PHE A 83 -6.24 3.32 -4.14
N PRO A 84 -6.45 2.46 -3.13
CA PRO A 84 -6.07 2.73 -1.74
C PRO A 84 -4.58 2.99 -1.55
N LEU A 85 -3.72 2.33 -2.32
CA LEU A 85 -2.28 2.46 -2.24
C LEU A 85 -1.63 2.46 -3.62
N ILE A 86 -0.49 3.14 -3.70
CA ILE A 86 0.49 3.01 -4.79
C ILE A 86 1.82 2.62 -4.16
N ILE A 87 2.55 1.74 -4.80
CA ILE A 87 3.90 1.37 -4.40
C ILE A 87 4.85 1.85 -5.49
N ALA A 88 5.74 2.77 -5.14
CA ALA A 88 6.87 3.14 -5.98
C ALA A 88 7.93 2.05 -5.87
N VAL A 89 8.50 1.64 -7.00
CA VAL A 89 9.49 0.56 -7.09
C VAL A 89 10.69 1.05 -7.89
N GLY A 90 11.89 0.74 -7.42
CA GLY A 90 13.13 1.15 -8.07
C GLY A 90 14.35 0.76 -7.27
N HIS A 91 15.46 1.43 -7.56
CA HIS A 91 16.68 1.33 -6.77
C HIS A 91 16.90 2.61 -5.99
N ALA A 92 17.22 2.49 -4.70
CA ALA A 92 17.66 3.63 -3.91
C ALA A 92 19.03 4.12 -4.40
N GLU A 93 19.32 5.38 -4.16
CA GLU A 93 20.65 5.93 -4.39
C GLU A 93 21.68 5.18 -3.52
N GLU A 94 22.88 5.02 -4.03
CA GLU A 94 23.96 4.39 -3.28
C GLU A 94 24.21 5.14 -1.95
N GLY A 95 24.28 4.41 -0.86
CA GLY A 95 24.44 4.99 0.48
C GLY A 95 23.18 5.63 1.06
N TYR A 96 22.00 5.43 0.45
CA TYR A 96 20.75 5.95 1.02
C TYR A 96 20.55 5.46 2.46
N PRO A 97 20.39 6.36 3.44
CA PRO A 97 20.38 5.96 4.84
C PRO A 97 19.09 5.19 5.18
N VAL A 98 19.26 4.05 5.83
CA VAL A 98 18.14 3.34 6.47
C VAL A 98 17.71 4.14 7.69
N ARG A 99 16.47 4.62 7.69
CA ARG A 99 15.92 5.38 8.81
C ARG A 99 15.84 4.50 10.05
N GLU A 100 16.27 5.05 11.18
CA GLU A 100 16.03 4.43 12.47
C GLU A 100 14.52 4.22 12.68
N LYS A 101 14.16 3.07 13.23
CA LYS A 101 12.76 2.69 13.46
C LYS A 101 12.38 3.09 14.89
N ASP A 102 11.54 4.11 15.01
CA ASP A 102 10.85 4.40 16.28
C ASP A 102 9.72 3.38 16.48
N ARG A 103 9.99 2.37 17.28
CA ARG A 103 9.05 1.27 17.57
C ARG A 103 8.63 1.30 19.02
N LYS A 104 7.36 1.05 19.26
CA LYS A 104 6.89 0.83 20.64
C LYS A 104 7.64 -0.33 21.29
N PRO A 105 7.86 -0.26 22.62
CA PRO A 105 8.38 -1.37 23.40
C PRO A 105 7.54 -2.64 23.20
N PHE A 106 8.19 -3.80 23.30
CA PHE A 106 7.54 -5.08 23.02
C PHE A 106 6.32 -5.35 23.94
N ASP A 107 6.42 -5.00 25.20
CA ASP A 107 5.38 -5.14 26.23
C ASP A 107 4.15 -4.24 25.99
N GLU A 108 4.28 -3.15 25.23
CA GLU A 108 3.15 -2.33 24.80
C GLU A 108 2.36 -2.93 23.63
N VAL A 109 3.00 -3.77 22.82
CA VAL A 109 2.40 -4.33 21.59
C VAL A 109 2.07 -5.81 21.68
N TYR A 110 2.54 -6.49 22.72
CA TYR A 110 2.35 -7.91 22.92
C TYR A 110 1.89 -8.23 24.33
N LYS A 111 0.89 -9.12 24.44
CA LYS A 111 0.41 -9.66 25.73
C LYS A 111 0.26 -11.17 25.63
N LEU A 112 1.03 -11.92 26.41
CA LEU A 112 0.86 -13.36 26.53
C LEU A 112 -0.26 -13.63 27.57
N ILE A 113 -1.31 -14.30 27.13
CA ILE A 113 -2.38 -14.80 28.00
C ILE A 113 -2.13 -16.30 28.17
N LYS A 114 -1.88 -16.73 29.43
CA LYS A 114 -1.68 -18.14 29.79
C LYS A 114 -3.01 -18.73 30.23
#